data_3c28b77e4f9f7264ce3dc427d9e6d0d3
#
_entry.id   3c28b77e4f9f7264ce3dc427d9e6d0d3
#
_cell.length_a   1.000
_cell.length_b   1.000
_cell.length_c   1.000
_cell.angle_alpha   90.00
_cell.angle_beta   90.00
_cell.angle_gamma   90.00
#
_symmetry.space_group_name_H-M   'P 1'
#
loop_
_entity.id
_entity.type
_entity.pdbx_description
1 polymer ?
#
loop_
_entity_poly.entity_id
_entity_poly.type
_entity_poly.pdbx_seq_one_letter_code
_entity_poly.pdbx_strand_id
1 'polypeptide(L)'
;MHHVCDESFLFEKGLSNYWGYSTIGFLAPYSEYAATGRRGEQVREFKGMVKALHRAGIEVILDVVYNHTAEGNHLGPMLSFKGVDNCAYYRLMRCV
;
A
#
# COMPACT_ATOMS: atom_id res chain seq x y z
N MET A 1 -4.40 4.77 -2.38
CA MET A 1 -4.91 3.42 -2.75
C MET A 1 -3.75 2.44 -3.03
N HIS A 2 -2.69 2.51 -2.25
CA HIS A 2 -1.60 1.54 -2.34
C HIS A 2 -2.07 0.15 -1.90
N HIS A 3 -1.41 -0.89 -2.39
CA HIS A 3 -1.62 -2.23 -1.86
C HIS A 3 -0.99 -2.31 -0.47
N VAL A 4 -1.79 -2.67 0.53
CA VAL A 4 -1.39 -2.71 1.95
C VAL A 4 -1.41 -4.13 2.48
N CYS A 5 -0.68 -4.36 3.59
CA CYS A 5 -0.78 -5.58 4.38
C CYS A 5 -1.53 -5.28 5.67
N ASP A 6 -2.36 -6.20 6.11
CA ASP A 6 -2.90 -6.18 7.47
C ASP A 6 -1.82 -6.68 8.45
N GLU A 7 -1.71 -6.02 9.58
CA GLU A 7 -0.83 -6.45 10.66
C GLU A 7 -1.39 -7.70 11.36
N SER A 8 -0.52 -8.62 11.75
CA SER A 8 -0.91 -9.91 12.34
C SER A 8 -1.83 -9.75 13.56
N PHE A 9 -1.57 -8.75 14.41
CA PHE A 9 -2.38 -8.49 15.59
C PHE A 9 -3.81 -8.00 15.27
N LEU A 10 -4.04 -7.40 14.10
CA LEU A 10 -5.37 -7.03 13.63
C LEU A 10 -6.12 -8.26 13.13
N PHE A 11 -5.43 -9.12 12.41
CA PHE A 11 -6.00 -10.37 11.91
C PHE A 11 -6.50 -11.27 13.06
N GLU A 12 -5.72 -11.41 14.12
CA GLU A 12 -6.12 -12.16 15.34
C GLU A 12 -7.40 -11.62 15.99
N LYS A 13 -7.70 -10.34 15.79
CA LYS A 13 -8.90 -9.67 16.31
C LYS A 13 -10.06 -9.60 15.29
N GLY A 14 -9.88 -10.19 14.10
CA GLY A 14 -10.86 -10.10 13.03
C GLY A 14 -11.01 -8.68 12.46
N LEU A 15 -9.97 -7.85 12.58
CA LEU A 15 -9.92 -6.48 12.10
C LEU A 15 -9.01 -6.38 10.88
N SER A 16 -9.20 -5.33 10.09
CA SER A 16 -8.34 -4.96 8.96
C SER A 16 -7.70 -3.59 9.19
N ASN A 17 -6.63 -3.30 8.45
CA ASN A 17 -5.97 -2.00 8.50
C ASN A 17 -6.86 -0.92 7.89
N TYR A 18 -7.43 -0.06 8.75
CA TYR A 18 -8.38 0.99 8.35
C TYR A 18 -7.70 2.14 7.59
N TRP A 19 -6.54 2.58 8.06
CA TRP A 19 -5.86 3.75 7.49
C TRP A 19 -5.12 3.47 6.19
N GLY A 20 -4.73 2.22 5.94
CA GLY A 20 -4.04 1.82 4.73
C GLY A 20 -2.59 2.31 4.63
N TYR A 21 -1.90 2.53 5.75
CA TYR A 21 -0.53 3.03 5.78
C TYR A 21 0.54 1.93 5.88
N SER A 22 0.14 0.70 6.08
CA SER A 22 1.03 -0.47 6.02
C SER A 22 1.27 -0.91 4.58
N THR A 23 1.82 0.00 3.77
CA THR A 23 1.99 -0.19 2.33
C THR A 23 3.08 -1.20 2.02
N ILE A 24 2.78 -2.13 1.10
CA ILE A 24 3.72 -3.07 0.51
C ILE A 24 3.89 -2.85 -1.01
N GLY A 25 2.83 -2.48 -1.70
CA GLY A 25 2.84 -2.20 -3.13
C GLY A 25 2.50 -0.74 -3.43
N PHE A 26 3.50 0.13 -3.49
CA PHE A 26 3.31 1.58 -3.69
C PHE A 26 2.71 1.95 -5.04
N LEU A 27 2.93 1.13 -6.07
CA LEU A 27 2.47 1.36 -7.43
C LEU A 27 1.32 0.44 -7.84
N ALA A 28 0.72 -0.27 -6.90
CA ALA A 28 -0.38 -1.20 -7.15
C ALA A 28 -1.64 -0.78 -6.37
N PRO A 29 -2.83 -0.79 -7.00
CA PRO A 29 -4.09 -0.60 -6.28
C PRO A 29 -4.36 -1.78 -5.33
N TYR A 30 -5.02 -1.49 -4.21
CA TYR A 30 -5.37 -2.51 -3.22
C TYR A 30 -6.39 -3.50 -3.78
N SER A 31 -6.07 -4.80 -3.72
CA SER A 31 -6.86 -5.85 -4.35
C SER A 31 -8.25 -6.04 -3.73
N GLU A 32 -8.40 -5.74 -2.43
CA GLU A 32 -9.68 -5.87 -1.73
C GLU A 32 -10.75 -4.86 -2.19
N TYR A 33 -10.34 -3.82 -2.90
CA TYR A 33 -11.28 -2.86 -3.50
C TYR A 33 -11.79 -3.28 -4.87
N ALA A 34 -11.30 -4.39 -5.42
CA ALA A 34 -11.80 -4.91 -6.69
C ALA A 34 -13.14 -5.61 -6.51
N ALA A 35 -14.10 -5.31 -7.37
CA ALA A 35 -15.41 -5.94 -7.38
C ALA A 35 -15.42 -7.29 -8.13
N THR A 36 -14.52 -7.46 -9.12
CA THR A 36 -14.55 -8.60 -10.05
C THR A 36 -13.54 -9.71 -9.72
N GLY A 37 -12.67 -9.53 -8.75
CA GLY A 37 -11.71 -10.55 -8.34
C GLY A 37 -10.44 -10.03 -7.73
N ARG A 38 -9.54 -10.95 -7.33
CA ARG A 38 -8.30 -10.64 -6.59
C ARG A 38 -7.03 -11.06 -7.34
N ARG A 39 -7.11 -11.36 -8.64
CA ARG A 39 -6.00 -11.87 -9.45
C ARG A 39 -5.45 -10.85 -10.45
N GLY A 40 -5.45 -9.56 -10.07
CA GLY A 40 -4.97 -8.48 -10.92
C GLY A 40 -6.09 -7.60 -11.50
N GLU A 41 -7.35 -7.96 -11.29
CA GLU A 41 -8.51 -7.22 -11.78
C GLU A 41 -8.58 -5.80 -11.25
N GLN A 42 -8.07 -5.56 -10.03
CA GLN A 42 -8.01 -4.23 -9.42
C GLN A 42 -7.30 -3.19 -10.29
N VAL A 43 -6.27 -3.60 -11.05
CA VAL A 43 -5.54 -2.69 -11.95
C VAL A 43 -6.43 -2.27 -13.12
N ARG A 44 -7.15 -3.23 -13.70
CA ARG A 44 -8.08 -2.98 -14.81
C ARG A 44 -9.25 -2.12 -14.38
N GLU A 45 -9.84 -2.41 -13.22
CA GLU A 45 -10.94 -1.61 -12.66
C GLU A 45 -10.50 -0.19 -12.33
N PHE A 46 -9.35 -0.02 -11.70
CA PHE A 46 -8.79 1.30 -11.41
C PHE A 46 -8.57 2.12 -12.68
N LYS A 47 -7.92 1.53 -13.69
CA LYS A 47 -7.74 2.20 -15.00
C LYS A 47 -9.06 2.50 -15.69
N GLY A 48 -10.05 1.62 -15.56
CA GLY A 48 -11.41 1.83 -16.08
C GLY A 48 -12.10 3.02 -15.42
N MET A 49 -12.01 3.12 -14.10
CA MET A 49 -12.53 4.25 -13.31
C MET A 49 -11.89 5.58 -13.75
N VAL A 50 -10.57 5.64 -13.79
CA VAL A 50 -9.84 6.85 -14.22
C VAL A 50 -10.27 7.25 -15.63
N LYS A 51 -10.37 6.29 -16.55
CA LYS A 51 -10.79 6.55 -17.93
C LYS A 51 -12.23 7.07 -18.03
N ALA A 52 -13.13 6.57 -17.18
CA ALA A 52 -14.50 7.05 -17.12
C ALA A 52 -14.59 8.49 -16.61
N LEU A 53 -13.84 8.81 -15.55
CA LEU A 53 -13.74 10.17 -14.99
C LEU A 53 -13.17 11.16 -16.00
N HIS A 54 -12.08 10.79 -16.68
CA HIS A 54 -11.50 11.66 -17.73
C HIS A 54 -12.47 11.90 -18.89
N ARG A 55 -13.27 10.91 -19.30
CA ARG A 55 -14.30 11.10 -20.33
C ARG A 55 -15.40 12.07 -19.89
N ALA A 56 -15.65 12.16 -18.59
CA ALA A 56 -16.60 13.12 -18.01
C ALA A 56 -15.96 14.51 -17.75
N GLY A 57 -14.70 14.73 -18.16
CA GLY A 57 -13.98 15.98 -17.92
C GLY A 57 -13.48 16.17 -16.48
N ILE A 58 -13.41 15.08 -15.70
CA ILE A 58 -12.97 15.10 -14.30
C ILE A 58 -11.54 14.60 -14.21
N GLU A 59 -10.64 15.40 -13.68
CA GLU A 59 -9.26 15.02 -13.39
C GLU A 59 -9.19 14.10 -12.15
N VAL A 60 -8.19 13.22 -12.13
CA VAL A 60 -7.94 12.32 -11.02
C VAL A 60 -6.60 12.63 -10.37
N ILE A 61 -6.63 12.98 -9.08
CA ILE A 61 -5.44 13.19 -8.27
C ILE A 61 -5.33 12.04 -7.27
N LEU A 62 -4.16 11.40 -7.23
CA LEU A 62 -3.87 10.34 -6.27
C LEU A 62 -3.21 10.95 -5.03
N ASP A 63 -3.92 10.90 -3.92
CA ASP A 63 -3.34 11.17 -2.62
C ASP A 63 -2.56 9.94 -2.16
N VAL A 64 -1.27 10.10 -1.93
CA VAL A 64 -0.33 9.00 -1.69
C VAL A 64 0.54 9.26 -0.45
N VAL A 65 0.91 8.18 0.24
CA VAL A 65 1.79 8.21 1.41
C VAL A 65 3.01 7.33 1.13
N TYR A 66 4.17 7.94 1.07
CA TYR A 66 5.45 7.25 0.82
C TYR A 66 6.35 7.16 2.06
N ASN A 67 5.99 7.82 3.15
CA ASN A 67 6.78 7.87 4.38
C ASN A 67 6.43 6.77 5.39
N HIS A 68 5.50 5.88 5.04
CA HIS A 68 5.10 4.72 5.83
C HIS A 68 5.21 3.46 4.98
N THR A 69 5.57 2.34 5.61
CA THR A 69 5.67 1.02 4.99
C THR A 69 5.11 -0.05 5.93
N ALA A 70 4.89 -1.26 5.39
CA ALA A 70 4.47 -2.42 6.18
C ALA A 70 5.59 -3.01 7.06
N GLU A 71 6.81 -2.46 7.02
CA GLU A 71 7.98 -3.00 7.75
C GLU A 71 8.12 -2.50 9.18
N GLY A 72 7.28 -1.53 9.60
CA GLY A 72 7.22 -1.01 10.96
C GLY A 72 8.54 -0.37 11.42
N ASN A 73 9.06 -0.82 12.57
CA ASN A 73 10.33 -0.36 13.16
C ASN A 73 11.46 -1.37 12.94
N HIS A 74 12.59 -1.19 13.64
CA HIS A 74 13.77 -2.07 13.55
C HIS A 74 13.49 -3.53 13.94
N LEU A 75 12.45 -3.81 14.73
CA LEU A 75 11.99 -5.16 15.11
C LEU A 75 10.91 -5.68 14.14
N GLY A 76 10.44 -4.87 13.22
CA GLY A 76 9.42 -5.23 12.26
C GLY A 76 9.93 -6.22 11.19
N PRO A 77 9.01 -6.81 10.42
CA PRO A 77 9.35 -7.79 9.41
C PRO A 77 10.17 -7.17 8.27
N MET A 78 10.92 -8.03 7.57
CA MET A 78 11.67 -7.66 6.38
C MET A 78 10.86 -8.08 5.15
N LEU A 79 10.10 -7.18 4.57
CA LEU A 79 9.13 -7.46 3.50
C LEU A 79 9.46 -6.76 2.18
N SER A 80 10.20 -5.65 2.22
CA SER A 80 10.40 -4.77 1.08
C SER A 80 11.79 -4.12 1.13
N PHE A 81 11.84 -2.80 1.21
CA PHE A 81 13.06 -1.98 1.10
C PHE A 81 14.13 -2.29 2.15
N LYS A 82 13.72 -2.70 3.34
CA LYS A 82 14.62 -3.08 4.43
C LYS A 82 15.52 -4.28 4.05
N GLY A 83 14.97 -5.21 3.26
CA GLY A 83 15.73 -6.36 2.74
C GLY A 83 16.60 -6.03 1.53
N VAL A 84 16.29 -4.95 0.81
CA VAL A 84 17.06 -4.53 -0.37
C VAL A 84 18.27 -3.69 0.06
N ASP A 85 18.02 -2.56 0.72
CA ASP A 85 19.05 -1.69 1.29
C ASP A 85 18.45 -0.81 2.40
N ASN A 86 18.54 -1.27 3.65
CA ASN A 86 17.95 -0.58 4.77
C ASN A 86 18.51 0.85 4.96
N CYS A 87 19.82 1.01 4.74
CA CYS A 87 20.48 2.30 4.94
C CYS A 87 20.15 3.34 3.88
N ALA A 88 19.85 2.89 2.65
CA ALA A 88 19.51 3.77 1.54
C ALA A 88 18.05 4.22 1.62
N TYR A 89 17.14 3.32 2.01
CA TYR A 89 15.71 3.59 1.98
C TYR A 89 15.14 4.14 3.28
N TYR A 90 15.76 3.82 4.43
CA TYR A 90 15.27 4.26 5.74
C TYR A 90 16.24 5.20 6.43
N ARG A 91 15.67 6.23 7.05
CA ARG A 91 16.44 7.12 7.91
C ARG A 91 16.73 6.43 9.24
N LEU A 92 17.93 5.86 9.36
CA LEU A 92 18.36 5.19 10.57
C LEU A 92 18.84 6.21 11.62
N MET A 93 18.42 6.01 12.88
CA MET A 93 19.02 6.71 14.02
C MET A 93 20.30 5.96 14.40
N ARG A 94 21.41 6.69 14.59
CA ARG A 94 22.59 6.09 15.19
C ARG A 94 22.25 5.70 16.62
N CYS A 95 22.43 4.44 16.97
CA CYS A 95 22.52 4.04 18.37
C CYS A 95 23.79 4.70 18.93
N VAL A 96 23.63 5.63 19.88
CA VAL A 96 24.71 6.21 20.65
C VAL A 96 25.07 5.23 21.77
#